data_46c6e1eacaba6f1e4ec5e632d2baed33
#
_entry.id   46c6e1eacaba6f1e4ec5e632d2baed33
#
_cell.length_a   1.000
_cell.length_b   1.000
_cell.length_c   1.000
_cell.angle_alpha   90.00
_cell.angle_beta   90.00
_cell.angle_gamma   90.00
#
_symmetry.space_group_name_H-M   'P 1'
#
loop_
_entity.id
_entity.type
_entity.pdbx_description
1 polymer ?
#
loop_
_entity_poly.entity_id
_entity_poly.type
_entity_poly.pdbx_seq_one_letter_code
_entity_poly.pdbx_strand_id
1 'polypeptide(L)'
;SMISDEWGEMLIRGWNDARWMEQPKRVGDLVARLIGAAPGTVVMGDTLSIKVYQALASALEMKPDRKVVVSDNGNFPTDLYIADGLIKSLDKGHVLKTPNPEDVESLINEDLAVLMLTHVDYRTGRMYDMKRITKMAHDAGAIVIWDLAHSAGAVPVDLAGCEADF
;
A
#
# COMPACT_ATOMS: atom_id res chain seq x y z
N SER A 1 -12.90 -27.53 -13.40
CA SER A 1 -12.10 -26.73 -12.45
C SER A 1 -11.31 -25.66 -13.20
N MET A 2 -10.85 -24.64 -12.53
CA MET A 2 -10.03 -23.59 -13.16
C MET A 2 -8.80 -24.17 -13.88
N ILE A 3 -8.18 -25.21 -13.34
CA ILE A 3 -6.99 -25.83 -13.92
C ILE A 3 -7.33 -26.66 -15.15
N SER A 4 -8.28 -27.62 -15.06
CA SER A 4 -8.60 -28.54 -16.16
C SER A 4 -9.45 -27.88 -17.23
N ASP A 5 -10.55 -27.26 -16.83
CA ASP A 5 -11.59 -26.86 -17.77
C ASP A 5 -11.31 -25.47 -18.36
N GLU A 6 -10.83 -24.53 -17.52
CA GLU A 6 -10.56 -23.17 -17.99
C GLU A 6 -9.14 -23.07 -18.57
N TRP A 7 -8.11 -23.37 -17.75
CA TRP A 7 -6.73 -23.29 -18.21
C TRP A 7 -6.38 -24.37 -19.23
N GLY A 8 -6.73 -25.64 -18.97
CA GLY A 8 -6.37 -26.77 -19.79
C GLY A 8 -7.10 -26.83 -21.14
N GLU A 9 -8.41 -26.50 -21.17
CA GLU A 9 -9.24 -26.62 -22.36
C GLU A 9 -9.48 -25.29 -23.08
N MET A 10 -9.74 -24.20 -22.35
CA MET A 10 -10.04 -22.91 -22.97
C MET A 10 -8.78 -22.18 -23.44
N LEU A 11 -7.64 -22.42 -22.79
CA LEU A 11 -6.37 -21.74 -23.08
C LEU A 11 -6.57 -20.21 -23.14
N ILE A 12 -6.15 -19.56 -24.23
CA ILE A 12 -6.26 -18.10 -24.37
C ILE A 12 -7.72 -17.60 -24.35
N ARG A 13 -8.69 -18.43 -24.72
CA ARG A 13 -10.10 -18.05 -24.66
C ARG A 13 -10.59 -17.83 -23.23
N GLY A 14 -9.93 -18.43 -22.23
CA GLY A 14 -10.25 -18.23 -20.81
C GLY A 14 -10.25 -16.77 -20.37
N TRP A 15 -9.50 -15.90 -21.03
CA TRP A 15 -9.52 -14.48 -20.75
C TRP A 15 -10.93 -13.87 -20.86
N ASN A 16 -11.68 -14.28 -21.89
CA ASN A 16 -13.05 -13.79 -22.12
C ASN A 16 -14.09 -14.77 -21.57
N ASP A 17 -14.03 -16.05 -21.99
CA ASP A 17 -15.08 -17.05 -21.74
C ASP A 17 -15.16 -17.43 -20.25
N ALA A 18 -14.02 -17.53 -19.55
CA ALA A 18 -13.93 -17.74 -18.10
C ALA A 18 -13.81 -16.44 -17.30
N ARG A 19 -13.87 -15.28 -17.96
CA ARG A 19 -13.83 -13.95 -17.34
C ARG A 19 -12.56 -13.68 -16.52
N TRP A 20 -11.41 -14.16 -16.96
CA TRP A 20 -10.15 -13.92 -16.24
C TRP A 20 -9.76 -12.44 -16.21
N MET A 21 -10.14 -11.66 -17.23
CA MET A 21 -9.93 -10.21 -17.24
C MET A 21 -10.56 -9.51 -16.04
N GLU A 22 -11.64 -10.07 -15.50
CA GLU A 22 -12.38 -9.50 -14.38
C GLU A 22 -11.93 -10.05 -13.02
N GLN A 23 -11.14 -11.14 -13.01
CA GLN A 23 -10.73 -11.78 -11.76
C GLN A 23 -10.04 -10.84 -10.76
N PRO A 24 -9.09 -9.99 -11.18
CA PRO A 24 -8.45 -9.06 -10.25
C PRO A 24 -9.44 -8.17 -9.50
N LYS A 25 -10.45 -7.67 -10.18
CA LYS A 25 -11.51 -6.83 -9.58
C LYS A 25 -12.44 -7.65 -8.71
N ARG A 26 -12.92 -8.81 -9.21
CA ARG A 26 -13.83 -9.69 -8.45
C ARG A 26 -13.24 -10.15 -7.13
N VAL A 27 -11.96 -10.56 -7.16
CA VAL A 27 -11.24 -10.98 -5.94
C VAL A 27 -10.94 -9.76 -5.08
N GLY A 28 -10.59 -8.63 -5.68
CA GLY A 28 -10.43 -7.36 -4.98
C GLY A 28 -11.68 -6.95 -4.19
N ASP A 29 -12.87 -7.07 -4.76
CA ASP A 29 -14.13 -6.76 -4.08
C ASP A 29 -14.42 -7.72 -2.88
N LEU A 30 -13.95 -8.95 -2.93
CA LEU A 30 -14.01 -9.87 -1.79
C LEU A 30 -13.04 -9.45 -0.68
N VAL A 31 -11.82 -9.08 -1.06
CA VAL A 31 -10.79 -8.60 -0.12
C VAL A 31 -11.24 -7.26 0.51
N ALA A 32 -11.84 -6.37 -0.27
CA ALA A 32 -12.36 -5.09 0.21
C ALA A 32 -13.24 -5.23 1.44
N ARG A 33 -14.09 -6.27 1.49
CA ARG A 33 -14.94 -6.54 2.65
C ARG A 33 -14.17 -6.90 3.91
N LEU A 34 -12.98 -7.50 3.76
CA LEU A 34 -12.14 -7.90 4.90
C LEU A 34 -11.34 -6.73 5.47
N ILE A 35 -11.04 -5.74 4.64
CA ILE A 35 -10.20 -4.59 5.01
C ILE A 35 -10.97 -3.27 5.11
N GLY A 36 -12.31 -3.34 5.06
CA GLY A 36 -13.16 -2.15 5.17
C GLY A 36 -12.96 -1.14 4.05
N ALA A 37 -12.58 -1.58 2.86
CA ALA A 37 -12.44 -0.71 1.69
C ALA A 37 -13.77 -0.60 0.91
N ALA A 38 -13.96 0.51 0.21
CA ALA A 38 -15.15 0.72 -0.61
C ALA A 38 -15.22 -0.28 -1.79
N PRO A 39 -16.40 -0.68 -2.25
CA PRO A 39 -16.55 -1.54 -3.42
C PRO A 39 -15.88 -0.92 -4.66
N GLY A 40 -15.16 -1.73 -5.41
CA GLY A 40 -14.49 -1.31 -6.65
C GLY A 40 -13.16 -0.58 -6.47
N THR A 41 -12.70 -0.36 -5.24
CA THR A 41 -11.43 0.33 -4.96
C THR A 41 -10.24 -0.62 -4.76
N VAL A 42 -10.49 -1.92 -4.62
CA VAL A 42 -9.44 -2.93 -4.43
C VAL A 42 -9.28 -3.76 -5.70
N VAL A 43 -8.03 -3.95 -6.09
CA VAL A 43 -7.67 -4.79 -7.24
C VAL A 43 -6.56 -5.76 -6.84
N MET A 44 -6.74 -7.03 -7.17
CA MET A 44 -5.67 -8.03 -7.01
C MET A 44 -4.62 -7.88 -8.12
N GLY A 45 -3.39 -8.14 -7.78
CA GLY A 45 -2.30 -8.07 -8.73
C GLY A 45 -1.14 -8.95 -8.30
N ASP A 46 0.06 -8.54 -8.68
CA ASP A 46 1.30 -9.25 -8.42
C ASP A 46 1.68 -9.30 -6.93
N THR A 47 2.96 -9.33 -6.64
CA THR A 47 3.48 -9.37 -5.28
C THR A 47 3.31 -8.02 -4.56
N LEU A 48 3.35 -8.05 -3.22
CA LEU A 48 3.36 -6.86 -2.39
C LEU A 48 4.45 -5.87 -2.83
N SER A 49 5.66 -6.36 -3.11
CA SER A 49 6.79 -5.53 -3.56
C SER A 49 6.46 -4.69 -4.81
N ILE A 50 5.81 -5.31 -5.80
CA ILE A 50 5.37 -4.59 -7.02
C ILE A 50 4.30 -3.56 -6.66
N LYS A 51 3.38 -3.89 -5.75
CA LYS A 51 2.31 -2.96 -5.34
C LYS A 51 2.84 -1.79 -4.54
N VAL A 52 3.79 -2.01 -3.63
CA VAL A 52 4.49 -0.92 -2.91
C VAL A 52 5.20 0.01 -3.90
N TYR A 53 5.92 -0.55 -4.87
CA TYR A 53 6.55 0.26 -5.93
C TYR A 53 5.52 1.11 -6.68
N GLN A 54 4.43 0.51 -7.14
CA GLN A 54 3.39 1.20 -7.91
C GLN A 54 2.69 2.29 -7.08
N ALA A 55 2.30 1.97 -5.84
CA ALA A 55 1.65 2.93 -4.95
C ALA A 55 2.56 4.12 -4.64
N LEU A 56 3.83 3.85 -4.28
CA LEU A 56 4.79 4.91 -3.97
C LEU A 56 5.10 5.78 -5.18
N ALA A 57 5.29 5.17 -6.37
CA ALA A 57 5.52 5.92 -7.60
C ALA A 57 4.33 6.85 -7.92
N SER A 58 3.11 6.34 -7.81
CA SER A 58 1.89 7.13 -8.03
C SER A 58 1.75 8.26 -7.00
N ALA A 59 1.98 7.96 -5.71
CA ALA A 59 1.89 8.95 -4.65
C ALA A 59 2.91 10.10 -4.82
N LEU A 60 4.14 9.79 -5.26
CA LEU A 60 5.14 10.81 -5.54
C LEU A 60 4.78 11.69 -6.75
N GLU A 61 4.13 11.13 -7.77
CA GLU A 61 3.61 11.91 -8.90
C GLU A 61 2.45 12.82 -8.50
N MET A 62 1.63 12.41 -7.53
CA MET A 62 0.54 13.24 -6.99
C MET A 62 1.04 14.39 -6.11
N LYS A 63 2.31 14.33 -5.64
CA LYS A 63 2.94 15.36 -4.79
C LYS A 63 4.26 15.86 -5.38
N PRO A 64 4.28 16.42 -6.61
CA PRO A 64 5.51 16.75 -7.34
C PRO A 64 6.38 17.80 -6.63
N ASP A 65 5.77 18.66 -5.84
CA ASP A 65 6.43 19.76 -5.13
C ASP A 65 7.05 19.35 -3.80
N ARG A 66 6.79 18.14 -3.32
CA ARG A 66 7.31 17.61 -2.06
C ARG A 66 8.30 16.47 -2.29
N LYS A 67 9.31 16.37 -1.43
CA LYS A 67 10.42 15.44 -1.65
C LYS A 67 10.68 14.43 -0.53
N VAL A 68 10.02 14.60 0.60
CA VAL A 68 10.26 13.73 1.76
C VAL A 68 9.31 12.54 1.73
N VAL A 69 9.87 11.35 1.81
CA VAL A 69 9.17 10.09 2.10
C VAL A 69 9.57 9.65 3.50
N VAL A 70 8.61 9.32 4.33
CA VAL A 70 8.85 8.81 5.68
C VAL A 70 8.32 7.38 5.77
N SER A 71 9.15 6.51 6.32
CA SER A 71 8.76 5.20 6.83
C SER A 71 9.40 5.01 8.20
N ASP A 72 9.18 3.89 8.90
CA ASP A 72 9.97 3.61 10.10
C ASP A 72 11.12 2.62 9.82
N ASN A 73 12.15 2.64 10.67
CA ASN A 73 13.31 1.75 10.54
C ASN A 73 13.00 0.28 10.90
N GLY A 74 11.82 0.01 11.42
CA GLY A 74 11.30 -1.31 11.72
C GLY A 74 10.44 -1.90 10.62
N ASN A 75 10.14 -1.14 9.57
CA ASN A 75 9.32 -1.60 8.45
C ASN A 75 9.96 -2.84 7.78
N PHE A 76 9.14 -3.59 7.04
CA PHE A 76 9.65 -4.79 6.37
C PHE A 76 10.77 -4.41 5.38
N PRO A 77 11.91 -5.11 5.41
CA PRO A 77 13.11 -4.66 4.69
C PRO A 77 12.90 -4.42 3.18
N THR A 78 12.07 -5.23 2.51
CA THR A 78 11.82 -5.04 1.08
C THR A 78 11.08 -3.74 0.77
N ASP A 79 10.22 -3.26 1.66
CA ASP A 79 9.50 -1.99 1.44
C ASP A 79 10.48 -0.82 1.48
N LEU A 80 11.44 -0.86 2.42
CA LEU A 80 12.49 0.15 2.50
C LEU A 80 13.43 0.09 1.30
N TYR A 81 13.81 -1.12 0.84
CA TYR A 81 14.64 -1.28 -0.37
C TYR A 81 13.94 -0.77 -1.62
N ILE A 82 12.62 -1.02 -1.75
CA ILE A 82 11.82 -0.53 -2.88
C ILE A 82 11.74 0.99 -2.85
N ALA A 83 11.47 1.58 -1.69
CA ALA A 83 11.41 3.03 -1.54
C ALA A 83 12.75 3.69 -1.90
N ASP A 84 13.86 3.19 -1.35
CA ASP A 84 15.20 3.68 -1.62
C ASP A 84 15.57 3.53 -3.11
N GLY A 85 15.30 2.35 -3.69
CA GLY A 85 15.56 2.05 -5.09
C GLY A 85 14.75 2.94 -6.05
N LEU A 86 13.45 3.13 -5.78
CA LEU A 86 12.60 4.02 -6.57
C LEU A 86 13.09 5.47 -6.50
N ILE A 87 13.37 5.98 -5.31
CA ILE A 87 13.87 7.35 -5.11
C ILE A 87 15.16 7.59 -5.89
N LYS A 88 16.09 6.67 -5.82
CA LYS A 88 17.35 6.74 -6.59
C LYS A 88 17.11 6.68 -8.10
N SER A 89 16.20 5.81 -8.54
CA SER A 89 15.86 5.65 -9.96
C SER A 89 15.19 6.90 -10.54
N LEU A 90 14.35 7.59 -9.77
CA LEU A 90 13.69 8.82 -10.20
C LEU A 90 14.67 9.99 -10.36
N ASP A 91 15.72 10.05 -9.56
CA ASP A 91 16.73 11.13 -9.54
C ASP A 91 16.12 12.55 -9.51
N LYS A 92 15.02 12.70 -8.75
CA LYS A 92 14.28 13.98 -8.63
C LYS A 92 14.50 14.69 -7.28
N GLY A 93 15.53 14.29 -6.54
CA GLY A 93 15.88 14.88 -5.24
C GLY A 93 14.97 14.43 -4.07
N HIS A 94 14.25 13.33 -4.21
CA HIS A 94 13.50 12.74 -3.11
C HIS A 94 14.44 12.16 -2.05
N VAL A 95 13.98 12.16 -0.79
CA VAL A 95 14.72 11.64 0.37
C VAL A 95 13.85 10.71 1.16
N LEU A 96 14.36 9.50 1.46
CA LEU A 96 13.73 8.58 2.40
C LEU A 96 14.26 8.83 3.81
N LYS A 97 13.37 9.06 4.76
CA LYS A 97 13.68 9.15 6.20
C LYS A 97 13.07 7.95 6.91
N THR A 98 13.89 7.28 7.72
CA THR A 98 13.49 6.08 8.46
C THR A 98 13.79 6.25 9.96
N PRO A 99 13.00 7.08 10.68
CA PRO A 99 13.14 7.25 12.12
C PRO A 99 12.79 5.96 12.88
N ASN A 100 13.01 5.97 14.19
CA ASN A 100 12.39 4.95 15.04
C ASN A 100 10.87 5.10 15.00
N PRO A 101 10.11 4.02 15.26
CA PRO A 101 8.64 4.05 15.19
C PRO A 101 7.98 5.13 16.07
N GLU A 102 8.54 5.40 17.24
CA GLU A 102 8.09 6.41 18.17
C GLU A 102 8.32 7.84 17.68
N ASP A 103 9.25 8.04 16.76
CA ASP A 103 9.64 9.35 16.23
C ASP A 103 8.92 9.69 14.91
N VAL A 104 8.19 8.74 14.30
CA VAL A 104 7.53 8.91 12.99
C VAL A 104 6.63 10.14 12.97
N GLU A 105 5.82 10.33 14.01
CA GLU A 105 4.86 11.42 14.07
C GLU A 105 5.52 12.80 14.04
N SER A 106 6.73 12.94 14.58
CA SER A 106 7.50 14.19 14.58
C SER A 106 7.94 14.64 13.18
N LEU A 107 7.95 13.72 12.22
CA LEU A 107 8.30 13.98 10.82
C LEU A 107 7.08 14.21 9.93
N ILE A 108 5.87 14.16 10.46
CA ILE A 108 4.65 14.47 9.72
C ILE A 108 4.48 16.01 9.71
N ASN A 109 4.91 16.62 8.63
CA ASN A 109 4.89 18.08 8.44
C ASN A 109 4.66 18.45 6.98
N GLU A 110 4.69 19.73 6.66
CA GLU A 110 4.41 20.26 5.32
C GLU A 110 5.40 19.84 4.23
N ASP A 111 6.60 19.35 4.58
CA ASP A 111 7.58 18.84 3.63
C ASP A 111 7.29 17.38 3.20
N LEU A 112 6.44 16.68 3.97
CA LEU A 112 6.14 15.27 3.73
C LEU A 112 5.32 15.09 2.44
N ALA A 113 5.85 14.32 1.50
CA ALA A 113 5.13 13.88 0.31
C ALA A 113 4.30 12.63 0.61
N VAL A 114 4.96 11.60 1.15
CA VAL A 114 4.38 10.28 1.38
C VAL A 114 4.80 9.72 2.74
N LEU A 115 3.82 9.26 3.51
CA LEU A 115 4.02 8.42 4.68
C LEU A 115 3.72 6.97 4.30
N MET A 116 4.71 6.08 4.41
CA MET A 116 4.57 4.66 4.06
C MET A 116 4.88 3.79 5.27
N LEU A 117 3.86 3.15 5.83
CA LEU A 117 3.98 2.38 7.07
C LEU A 117 3.34 0.99 6.94
N THR A 118 3.93 0.01 7.63
CA THR A 118 3.26 -1.27 7.89
C THR A 118 2.37 -1.15 9.12
N HIS A 119 1.09 -1.49 9.00
CA HIS A 119 0.09 -1.32 10.07
C HIS A 119 0.47 -2.09 11.32
N VAL A 120 0.91 -3.34 11.17
CA VAL A 120 1.37 -4.21 12.28
C VAL A 120 2.81 -4.64 12.04
N ASP A 121 3.69 -4.31 12.97
CA ASP A 121 5.11 -4.72 12.93
C ASP A 121 5.24 -6.24 13.05
N TYR A 122 5.91 -6.87 12.08
CA TYR A 122 6.04 -8.33 11.98
C TYR A 122 6.87 -8.97 13.08
N ARG A 123 7.72 -8.20 13.78
CA ARG A 123 8.61 -8.69 14.84
C ARG A 123 8.00 -8.55 16.22
N THR A 124 7.33 -7.44 16.46
CA THR A 124 6.88 -7.03 17.80
C THR A 124 5.37 -7.13 17.98
N GLY A 125 4.61 -7.15 16.88
CA GLY A 125 3.15 -7.05 16.92
C GLY A 125 2.65 -5.64 17.28
N ARG A 126 3.53 -4.62 17.33
CA ARG A 126 3.12 -3.24 17.54
C ARG A 126 2.20 -2.80 16.40
N MET A 127 1.09 -2.20 16.72
CA MET A 127 0.10 -1.73 15.76
C MET A 127 0.00 -0.20 15.84
N TYR A 128 0.04 0.46 14.69
CA TYR A 128 -0.22 1.88 14.57
C TYR A 128 -1.72 2.19 14.69
N ASP A 129 -2.06 3.35 15.25
CA ASP A 129 -3.40 3.92 15.14
C ASP A 129 -3.56 4.52 13.73
N MET A 130 -4.03 3.68 12.80
CA MET A 130 -4.17 4.01 11.38
C MET A 130 -4.99 5.28 11.18
N LYS A 131 -6.15 5.38 11.84
CA LYS A 131 -7.06 6.53 11.67
C LYS A 131 -6.40 7.83 12.09
N ARG A 132 -5.77 7.84 13.24
CA ARG A 132 -5.10 9.02 13.78
C ARG A 132 -3.91 9.46 12.93
N ILE A 133 -3.08 8.49 12.54
CA ILE A 133 -1.87 8.79 11.75
C ILE A 133 -2.24 9.23 10.33
N THR A 134 -3.21 8.58 9.69
CA THR A 134 -3.71 9.01 8.37
C THR A 134 -4.22 10.45 8.44
N LYS A 135 -5.05 10.76 9.46
CA LYS A 135 -5.52 12.13 9.63
C LYS A 135 -4.39 13.14 9.80
N MET A 136 -3.39 12.85 10.64
CA MET A 136 -2.23 13.73 10.81
C MET A 136 -1.49 13.98 9.50
N ALA A 137 -1.26 12.94 8.72
CA ALA A 137 -0.60 13.04 7.43
C ALA A 137 -1.43 13.87 6.42
N HIS A 138 -2.75 13.66 6.38
CA HIS A 138 -3.65 14.46 5.55
C HIS A 138 -3.71 15.93 5.99
N ASP A 139 -3.76 16.21 7.28
CA ASP A 139 -3.71 17.58 7.80
C ASP A 139 -2.40 18.30 7.40
N ALA A 140 -1.30 17.55 7.29
CA ALA A 140 -0.03 18.04 6.73
C ALA A 140 0.01 18.06 5.19
N GLY A 141 -1.03 17.53 4.52
CA GLY A 141 -1.15 17.46 3.06
C GLY A 141 -0.36 16.34 2.39
N ALA A 142 0.08 15.34 3.14
CA ALA A 142 0.79 14.16 2.63
C ALA A 142 -0.18 13.06 2.16
N ILE A 143 0.34 12.11 1.39
CA ILE A 143 -0.34 10.86 1.02
C ILE A 143 0.11 9.74 1.94
N VAL A 144 -0.79 8.79 2.26
CA VAL A 144 -0.48 7.66 3.14
C VAL A 144 -0.60 6.34 2.40
N ILE A 145 0.43 5.50 2.56
CA ILE A 145 0.44 4.12 2.08
C ILE A 145 0.52 3.20 3.29
N TRP A 146 -0.46 2.30 3.41
CA TRP A 146 -0.51 1.29 4.46
C TRP A 146 -0.21 -0.10 3.93
N ASP A 147 0.91 -0.69 4.33
CA ASP A 147 1.11 -2.12 4.16
C ASP A 147 0.31 -2.89 5.21
N LEU A 148 -0.59 -3.75 4.74
CA LEU A 148 -1.49 -4.56 5.56
C LEU A 148 -1.07 -6.04 5.63
N ALA A 149 0.15 -6.38 5.21
CA ALA A 149 0.59 -7.78 5.12
C ALA A 149 0.41 -8.56 6.43
N HIS A 150 0.48 -7.89 7.58
CA HIS A 150 0.35 -8.51 8.90
C HIS A 150 -0.95 -8.16 9.64
N SER A 151 -1.83 -7.39 9.03
CA SER A 151 -3.11 -6.99 9.65
C SER A 151 -4.34 -7.46 8.87
N ALA A 152 -4.28 -7.51 7.54
CA ALA A 152 -5.42 -7.94 6.72
C ALA A 152 -5.87 -9.36 7.06
N GLY A 153 -7.10 -9.49 7.56
CA GLY A 153 -7.67 -10.77 8.01
C GLY A 153 -7.19 -11.25 9.39
N ALA A 154 -6.23 -10.58 10.01
CA ALA A 154 -5.74 -10.90 11.37
C ALA A 154 -6.37 -10.00 12.44
N VAL A 155 -6.57 -8.72 12.13
CA VAL A 155 -7.22 -7.74 12.99
C VAL A 155 -8.28 -6.98 12.19
N PRO A 156 -9.26 -6.33 12.85
CA PRO A 156 -10.19 -5.46 12.16
C PRO A 156 -9.46 -4.29 11.47
N VAL A 157 -9.74 -4.10 10.19
CA VAL A 157 -9.22 -2.99 9.38
C VAL A 157 -10.40 -2.28 8.75
N ASP A 158 -10.37 -0.95 8.72
CA ASP A 158 -11.40 -0.09 8.13
C ASP A 158 -10.73 1.02 7.31
N LEU A 159 -10.29 0.68 6.10
CA LEU A 159 -9.57 1.63 5.24
C LEU A 159 -10.44 2.83 4.86
N ALA A 160 -11.73 2.60 4.57
CA ALA A 160 -12.64 3.69 4.22
C ALA A 160 -12.89 4.63 5.41
N GLY A 161 -13.10 4.06 6.62
CA GLY A 161 -13.30 4.86 7.83
C GLY A 161 -12.02 5.56 8.34
N CYS A 162 -10.85 5.10 7.89
CA CYS A 162 -9.56 5.75 8.14
C CYS A 162 -9.14 6.71 7.00
N GLU A 163 -9.92 6.77 5.91
CA GLU A 163 -9.61 7.59 4.73
C GLU A 163 -8.22 7.29 4.14
N ALA A 164 -7.78 6.01 4.19
CA ALA A 164 -6.49 5.60 3.66
C ALA A 164 -6.43 5.80 2.13
N ASP A 165 -5.28 6.30 1.61
CA ASP A 165 -5.11 6.58 0.18
C ASP A 165 -4.75 5.30 -0.60
N PHE A 166 -3.82 4.51 -0.06
CA PHE A 166 -3.33 3.26 -0.65
C PHE A 166 -3.12 2.18 0.40
#